data_79ac947fdba5a17463ccc9b0fb25a15e
#
_entry.id   79ac947fdba5a17463ccc9b0fb25a15e
#
_cell.length_a   1.000
_cell.length_b   1.000
_cell.length_c   1.000
_cell.angle_alpha   90.00
_cell.angle_beta   90.00
_cell.angle_gamma   90.00
#
_symmetry.space_group_name_H-M   'P 1'
#
loop_
_entity.id
_entity.type
_entity.pdbx_description
1 polymer ?
#
loop_
_entity_poly.entity_id
_entity_poly.type
_entity_poly.pdbx_seq_one_letter_code
_entity_poly.pdbx_strand_id
1 'polypeptide(L)'
;MKELVVVAIGGNSIIKDNASQSIEHQAEAVKAVADTVLEMLASDYDIVLTHGNGPQVGLDLRRAEIAHEREGLPLTPLANCVADTQGGIGYLIQQALNNRLARHGEKKAVTVVTQVEVDKNDPGFAHPTKPIGAFFSESQRDELQKANPDWRFVEDAGRGYRRVVASPEPKRIVEAPAIKALIQQGFVVIGAGGGGIPVVRTEAGDYQSVDAVIDKDLSTALLAREIHADILVITTGVEKVCIHFGK
;
A
#
# COMPACT_ATOMS: atom_id res chain seq x y z
N MET A 1 -13.70 -5.33 -26.44
CA MET A 1 -13.54 -4.68 -25.12
C MET A 1 -12.04 -4.53 -24.92
N LYS A 2 -11.60 -3.46 -24.29
CA LYS A 2 -10.19 -3.30 -23.89
C LYS A 2 -9.86 -4.32 -22.82
N GLU A 3 -8.63 -4.81 -22.83
CA GLU A 3 -8.14 -5.67 -21.74
C GLU A 3 -7.93 -4.82 -20.48
N LEU A 4 -8.35 -5.34 -19.34
CA LEU A 4 -8.19 -4.71 -18.04
C LEU A 4 -6.91 -5.20 -17.37
N VAL A 5 -6.01 -4.25 -17.08
CA VAL A 5 -4.72 -4.51 -16.43
C VAL A 5 -4.72 -3.95 -15.02
N VAL A 6 -4.37 -4.77 -14.04
CA VAL A 6 -4.06 -4.31 -12.68
C VAL A 6 -2.55 -4.28 -12.50
N VAL A 7 -2.03 -3.12 -12.09
CA VAL A 7 -0.58 -2.90 -11.89
C VAL A 7 -0.29 -2.62 -10.41
N ALA A 8 0.48 -3.49 -9.78
CA ALA A 8 0.95 -3.33 -8.41
C ALA A 8 2.29 -2.57 -8.37
N ILE A 9 2.30 -1.36 -7.80
CA ILE A 9 3.50 -0.55 -7.61
C ILE A 9 4.12 -0.85 -6.26
N GLY A 10 5.39 -1.23 -6.22
CA GLY A 10 6.11 -1.47 -4.97
C GLY A 10 6.28 -0.21 -4.14
N GLY A 11 6.11 -0.27 -2.81
CA GLY A 11 6.40 0.86 -1.91
C GLY A 11 7.86 1.31 -2.01
N ASN A 12 8.79 0.38 -2.21
CA ASN A 12 10.20 0.66 -2.44
C ASN A 12 10.51 1.32 -3.81
N SER A 13 9.56 1.33 -4.74
CA SER A 13 9.68 2.12 -5.98
C SER A 13 9.43 3.61 -5.73
N ILE A 14 8.74 3.95 -4.63
CA ILE A 14 8.41 5.31 -4.22
C ILE A 14 9.41 5.82 -3.17
N ILE A 15 9.73 5.02 -2.15
CA ILE A 15 10.77 5.29 -1.16
C ILE A 15 11.79 4.15 -1.20
N LYS A 16 13.00 4.44 -1.69
CA LYS A 16 14.08 3.45 -1.84
C LYS A 16 14.86 3.25 -0.55
N ASP A 17 15.08 4.32 0.19
CA ASP A 17 15.91 4.39 1.40
C ASP A 17 15.48 5.54 2.32
N ASN A 18 16.20 5.73 3.43
CA ASN A 18 15.91 6.80 4.37
C ASN A 18 16.14 8.22 3.80
N ALA A 19 16.96 8.38 2.77
CA ALA A 19 17.24 9.67 2.15
C ALA A 19 16.12 10.11 1.18
N SER A 20 15.32 9.15 0.66
CA SER A 20 14.26 9.37 -0.32
C SER A 20 12.85 9.49 0.30
N GLN A 21 12.74 9.80 1.60
CA GLN A 21 11.47 9.83 2.33
C GLN A 21 10.68 11.14 2.16
N SER A 22 11.29 12.21 1.63
CA SER A 22 10.59 13.47 1.48
C SER A 22 9.47 13.39 0.43
N ILE A 23 8.45 14.25 0.56
CA ILE A 23 7.33 14.30 -0.37
C ILE A 23 7.80 14.64 -1.79
N GLU A 24 8.82 15.50 -1.93
CA GLU A 24 9.40 15.87 -3.23
C GLU A 24 10.03 14.66 -3.92
N HIS A 25 10.78 13.82 -3.19
CA HIS A 25 11.35 12.60 -3.73
C HIS A 25 10.28 11.59 -4.15
N GLN A 26 9.23 11.43 -3.33
CA GLN A 26 8.10 10.57 -3.66
C GLN A 26 7.36 11.10 -4.91
N ALA A 27 7.11 12.41 -5.00
CA ALA A 27 6.49 13.03 -6.16
C ALA A 27 7.31 12.84 -7.43
N GLU A 28 8.64 12.88 -7.34
CA GLU A 28 9.51 12.60 -8.49
C GLU A 28 9.44 11.12 -8.91
N ALA A 29 9.47 10.20 -7.94
CA ALA A 29 9.38 8.78 -8.22
C ALA A 29 8.07 8.38 -8.92
N VAL A 30 6.94 8.98 -8.56
CA VAL A 30 5.64 8.67 -9.20
C VAL A 30 5.51 9.22 -10.62
N LYS A 31 6.36 10.16 -11.05
CA LYS A 31 6.36 10.64 -12.44
C LYS A 31 6.74 9.51 -13.42
N ALA A 32 7.74 8.71 -13.08
CA ALA A 32 8.14 7.55 -13.89
C ALA A 32 7.01 6.52 -13.99
N VAL A 33 6.30 6.28 -12.87
CA VAL A 33 5.11 5.41 -12.86
C VAL A 33 4.04 5.95 -13.82
N ALA A 34 3.78 7.26 -13.76
CA ALA A 34 2.78 7.87 -14.62
C ALA A 34 3.14 7.78 -16.12
N ASP A 35 4.43 7.87 -16.48
CA ASP A 35 4.89 7.70 -17.86
C ASP A 35 4.65 6.27 -18.36
N THR A 36 4.99 5.25 -17.59
CA THR A 36 4.69 3.85 -17.91
C THR A 36 3.19 3.59 -18.08
N VAL A 37 2.36 4.15 -17.19
CA VAL A 37 0.89 4.02 -17.30
C VAL A 37 0.37 4.64 -18.60
N LEU A 38 0.92 5.78 -19.04
CA LEU A 38 0.53 6.38 -20.31
C LEU A 38 0.87 5.49 -21.52
N GLU A 39 2.03 4.85 -21.52
CA GLU A 39 2.41 3.91 -22.59
C GLU A 39 1.43 2.73 -22.66
N MET A 40 1.01 2.21 -21.49
CA MET A 40 0.01 1.14 -21.43
C MET A 40 -1.37 1.61 -21.93
N LEU A 41 -1.79 2.84 -21.57
CA LEU A 41 -3.04 3.43 -22.07
C LEU A 41 -3.01 3.65 -23.58
N ALA A 42 -1.85 4.03 -24.14
CA ALA A 42 -1.66 4.15 -25.57
C ALA A 42 -1.76 2.81 -26.31
N SER A 43 -1.51 1.70 -25.62
CA SER A 43 -1.69 0.32 -26.12
C SER A 43 -3.11 -0.21 -25.92
N ASP A 44 -4.08 0.66 -25.66
CA ASP A 44 -5.53 0.39 -25.58
C ASP A 44 -5.96 -0.47 -24.38
N TYR A 45 -5.24 -0.41 -23.25
CA TYR A 45 -5.64 -1.03 -21.98
C TYR A 45 -6.53 -0.13 -21.12
N ASP A 46 -7.39 -0.74 -20.31
CA ASP A 46 -7.95 -0.12 -19.12
C ASP A 46 -7.10 -0.48 -17.91
N ILE A 47 -6.85 0.48 -16.99
CA ILE A 47 -5.81 0.33 -15.97
C ILE A 47 -6.34 0.61 -14.58
N VAL A 48 -6.02 -0.30 -13.66
CA VAL A 48 -6.12 -0.13 -12.22
C VAL A 48 -4.72 -0.19 -11.61
N LEU A 49 -4.43 0.75 -10.73
CA LEU A 49 -3.18 0.81 -9.99
C LEU A 49 -3.42 0.45 -8.53
N THR A 50 -2.52 -0.32 -7.96
CA THR A 50 -2.36 -0.47 -6.52
C THR A 50 -0.95 -0.03 -6.13
N HIS A 51 -0.73 0.32 -4.88
CA HIS A 51 0.59 0.69 -4.40
C HIS A 51 0.87 0.15 -3.01
N GLY A 52 2.14 -0.09 -2.68
CA GLY A 52 2.57 -0.36 -1.32
C GLY A 52 2.72 0.93 -0.50
N ASN A 53 2.77 0.80 0.81
CA ASN A 53 2.92 1.91 1.76
C ASN A 53 3.88 1.61 2.93
N GLY A 54 4.57 0.48 2.93
CA GLY A 54 5.33 0.01 4.09
C GLY A 54 6.26 1.05 4.75
N PRO A 55 7.07 1.81 3.99
CA PRO A 55 7.86 2.90 4.56
C PRO A 55 6.98 4.03 5.11
N GLN A 56 5.97 4.48 4.37
CA GLN A 56 5.14 5.65 4.69
C GLN A 56 4.29 5.40 5.93
N VAL A 57 3.56 4.28 5.99
CA VAL A 57 2.66 3.97 7.11
C VAL A 57 3.41 3.89 8.44
N GLY A 58 4.63 3.36 8.43
CA GLY A 58 5.45 3.32 9.64
C GLY A 58 6.03 4.69 10.04
N LEU A 59 6.27 5.57 9.07
CA LEU A 59 6.66 6.96 9.36
C LEU A 59 5.50 7.74 10.00
N ASP A 60 4.29 7.58 9.48
CA ASP A 60 3.11 8.27 10.01
C ASP A 60 2.76 7.75 11.40
N LEU A 61 2.81 6.42 11.60
CA LEU A 61 2.65 5.83 12.92
C LEU A 61 3.71 6.37 13.91
N ARG A 62 4.99 6.43 13.51
CA ARG A 62 6.06 6.94 14.39
C ARG A 62 5.90 8.42 14.70
N ARG A 63 5.43 9.23 13.76
CA ARG A 63 5.09 10.64 14.02
C ARG A 63 3.99 10.76 15.06
N ALA A 64 2.93 9.95 14.97
CA ALA A 64 1.85 9.94 15.96
C ALA A 64 2.34 9.49 17.34
N GLU A 65 3.19 8.46 17.42
CA GLU A 65 3.81 7.99 18.66
C GLU A 65 4.65 9.09 19.32
N ILE A 66 5.55 9.74 18.57
CA ILE A 66 6.40 10.83 19.09
C ILE A 66 5.55 12.02 19.55
N ALA A 67 4.52 12.38 18.80
CA ALA A 67 3.62 13.47 19.15
C ALA A 67 2.84 13.13 20.44
N HIS A 68 2.42 11.89 20.60
CA HIS A 68 1.78 11.42 21.83
C HIS A 68 2.76 11.45 23.03
N GLU A 69 3.95 10.90 22.86
CA GLU A 69 4.99 10.84 23.91
C GLU A 69 5.41 12.24 24.40
N ARG A 70 5.51 13.22 23.49
CA ARG A 70 6.03 14.56 23.80
C ARG A 70 4.97 15.59 24.14
N GLU A 71 3.83 15.52 23.47
CA GLU A 71 2.81 16.57 23.51
C GLU A 71 1.45 16.07 24.04
N GLY A 72 1.33 14.76 24.33
CA GLY A 72 0.06 14.16 24.78
C GLY A 72 -1.04 14.14 23.70
N LEU A 73 -0.69 14.31 22.42
CA LEU A 73 -1.67 14.25 21.33
C LEU A 73 -2.27 12.86 21.22
N PRO A 74 -3.51 12.72 20.71
CA PRO A 74 -4.13 11.41 20.48
C PRO A 74 -3.27 10.55 19.56
N LEU A 75 -3.13 9.26 19.89
CA LEU A 75 -2.52 8.29 18.98
C LEU A 75 -3.39 8.10 17.75
N THR A 76 -2.76 8.05 16.58
CA THR A 76 -3.42 7.64 15.33
C THR A 76 -3.36 6.13 15.22
N PRO A 77 -4.51 5.41 15.17
CA PRO A 77 -4.53 3.97 14.96
C PRO A 77 -3.84 3.58 13.65
N LEU A 78 -3.25 2.39 13.61
CA LEU A 78 -2.52 1.92 12.43
C LEU A 78 -3.41 1.86 11.17
N ALA A 79 -4.67 1.46 11.31
CA ALA A 79 -5.63 1.47 10.22
C ALA A 79 -5.86 2.88 9.63
N ASN A 80 -5.87 3.92 10.49
CA ASN A 80 -5.96 5.30 10.03
C ASN A 80 -4.68 5.76 9.32
N CYS A 81 -3.49 5.35 9.81
CA CYS A 81 -2.23 5.60 9.08
C CYS A 81 -2.25 4.93 7.69
N VAL A 82 -2.87 3.75 7.55
CA VAL A 82 -3.06 3.14 6.23
C VAL A 82 -3.97 4.00 5.35
N ALA A 83 -5.07 4.52 5.88
CA ALA A 83 -5.99 5.42 5.16
C ALA A 83 -5.28 6.71 4.72
N ASP A 84 -4.49 7.33 5.61
CA ASP A 84 -3.71 8.53 5.33
C ASP A 84 -2.70 8.28 4.20
N THR A 85 -2.03 7.12 4.19
CA THR A 85 -1.12 6.74 3.09
C THR A 85 -1.84 6.50 1.77
N GLN A 86 -3.07 5.99 1.78
CA GLN A 86 -3.89 5.90 0.56
C GLN A 86 -4.16 7.29 -0.01
N GLY A 87 -4.55 8.23 0.82
CA GLY A 87 -4.73 9.63 0.43
C GLY A 87 -3.43 10.26 -0.05
N GLY A 88 -2.35 10.15 0.72
CA GLY A 88 -1.07 10.79 0.42
C GLY A 88 -0.41 10.26 -0.86
N ILE A 89 -0.21 8.96 -0.96
CA ILE A 89 0.42 8.33 -2.13
C ILE A 89 -0.53 8.38 -3.34
N GLY A 90 -1.80 8.04 -3.12
CA GLY A 90 -2.81 8.07 -4.16
C GLY A 90 -2.96 9.46 -4.78
N TYR A 91 -2.94 10.52 -3.97
CA TYR A 91 -2.93 11.91 -4.44
C TYR A 91 -1.74 12.21 -5.37
N LEU A 92 -0.52 11.82 -4.97
CA LEU A 92 0.68 12.05 -5.80
C LEU A 92 0.57 11.33 -7.15
N ILE A 93 0.15 10.08 -7.17
CA ILE A 93 -0.05 9.28 -8.39
C ILE A 93 -1.16 9.89 -9.24
N GLN A 94 -2.30 10.20 -8.64
CA GLN A 94 -3.46 10.81 -9.31
C GLN A 94 -3.10 12.14 -9.95
N GLN A 95 -2.39 13.02 -9.24
CA GLN A 95 -1.94 14.30 -9.73
C GLN A 95 -0.97 14.14 -10.91
N ALA A 96 0.03 13.26 -10.77
CA ALA A 96 1.01 13.00 -11.82
C ALA A 96 0.35 12.46 -13.09
N LEU A 97 -0.62 11.54 -12.96
CA LEU A 97 -1.40 11.01 -14.08
C LEU A 97 -2.29 12.07 -14.70
N ASN A 98 -3.07 12.81 -13.91
CA ASN A 98 -4.01 13.81 -14.45
C ASN A 98 -3.28 14.94 -15.18
N ASN A 99 -2.10 15.36 -14.71
CA ASN A 99 -1.28 16.35 -15.43
C ASN A 99 -0.82 15.86 -16.81
N ARG A 100 -0.64 14.55 -16.98
CA ARG A 100 -0.27 13.94 -18.27
C ARG A 100 -1.49 13.67 -19.14
N LEU A 101 -2.53 13.07 -18.57
CA LEU A 101 -3.77 12.75 -19.27
C LEU A 101 -4.46 13.99 -19.84
N ALA A 102 -4.41 15.13 -19.14
CA ALA A 102 -4.94 16.40 -19.63
C ALA A 102 -4.33 16.87 -20.98
N ARG A 103 -3.15 16.35 -21.35
CA ARG A 103 -2.47 16.66 -22.61
C ARG A 103 -2.79 15.67 -23.73
N HIS A 104 -3.39 14.52 -23.39
CA HIS A 104 -3.57 13.38 -24.31
C HIS A 104 -5.02 12.90 -24.44
N GLY A 105 -5.99 13.57 -23.83
CA GLY A 105 -7.41 13.21 -23.96
C GLY A 105 -8.25 13.49 -22.72
N GLU A 106 -9.43 12.88 -22.65
CA GLU A 106 -10.42 13.13 -21.60
C GLU A 106 -10.33 12.14 -20.41
N LYS A 107 -9.51 11.07 -20.49
CA LYS A 107 -9.35 10.13 -19.36
C LYS A 107 -8.83 10.86 -18.13
N LYS A 108 -9.30 10.43 -16.96
CA LYS A 108 -8.88 10.96 -15.66
C LYS A 108 -8.50 9.82 -14.74
N ALA A 109 -7.57 10.09 -13.85
CA ALA A 109 -7.24 9.19 -12.75
C ALA A 109 -7.99 9.61 -11.48
N VAL A 110 -8.41 8.62 -10.69
CA VAL A 110 -9.09 8.82 -9.40
C VAL A 110 -8.57 7.83 -8.37
N THR A 111 -8.38 8.31 -7.14
CA THR A 111 -8.02 7.48 -6.00
C THR A 111 -9.27 7.11 -5.22
N VAL A 112 -9.42 5.82 -4.93
CA VAL A 112 -10.52 5.28 -4.12
C VAL A 112 -9.95 4.82 -2.80
N VAL A 113 -10.43 5.43 -1.70
CA VAL A 113 -10.16 4.92 -0.35
C VAL A 113 -10.80 3.54 -0.26
N THR A 114 -9.97 2.53 0.03
CA THR A 114 -10.35 1.14 -0.12
C THR A 114 -10.18 0.38 1.18
N GLN A 115 -11.26 -0.24 1.65
CA GLN A 115 -11.29 -1.14 2.80
C GLN A 115 -11.13 -2.59 2.32
N VAL A 116 -10.46 -3.40 3.13
CA VAL A 116 -10.27 -4.83 2.84
C VAL A 116 -10.67 -5.66 4.05
N GLU A 117 -11.66 -6.50 3.84
CA GLU A 117 -12.16 -7.40 4.86
C GLU A 117 -11.15 -8.52 5.14
N VAL A 118 -10.87 -8.76 6.42
CA VAL A 118 -9.98 -9.82 6.91
C VAL A 118 -10.69 -10.65 7.97
N ASP A 119 -10.19 -11.85 8.24
CA ASP A 119 -10.70 -12.69 9.33
C ASP A 119 -10.12 -12.20 10.67
N LYS A 120 -11.00 -11.90 11.65
CA LYS A 120 -10.59 -11.50 13.01
C LYS A 120 -9.71 -12.56 13.72
N ASN A 121 -9.81 -13.82 13.30
CA ASN A 121 -9.06 -14.93 13.86
C ASN A 121 -7.82 -15.30 13.02
N ASP A 122 -7.44 -14.46 12.05
CA ASP A 122 -6.27 -14.75 11.22
C ASP A 122 -5.01 -14.87 12.06
N PRO A 123 -4.19 -15.94 11.87
CA PRO A 123 -2.96 -16.15 12.62
C PRO A 123 -1.93 -15.01 12.46
N GLY A 124 -2.03 -14.21 11.40
CA GLY A 124 -1.20 -13.03 11.19
C GLY A 124 -1.30 -11.98 12.30
N PHE A 125 -2.38 -11.96 13.08
CA PHE A 125 -2.49 -11.09 14.26
C PHE A 125 -1.59 -11.57 15.41
N ALA A 126 -1.46 -12.87 15.60
CA ALA A 126 -0.58 -13.45 16.64
C ALA A 126 0.89 -13.46 16.22
N HIS A 127 1.17 -13.49 14.92
CA HIS A 127 2.51 -13.61 14.34
C HIS A 127 2.81 -12.45 13.37
N PRO A 128 3.15 -11.24 13.88
CA PRO A 128 3.46 -10.09 13.05
C PRO A 128 4.64 -10.35 12.10
N THR A 129 4.45 -10.10 10.80
CA THR A 129 5.45 -10.36 9.77
C THR A 129 5.67 -9.20 8.80
N LYS A 130 4.78 -8.18 8.77
CA LYS A 130 4.83 -7.10 7.79
C LYS A 130 5.81 -6.01 8.22
N PRO A 131 6.95 -5.80 7.52
CA PRO A 131 7.89 -4.74 7.85
C PRO A 131 7.31 -3.37 7.48
N ILE A 132 7.38 -2.43 8.43
CA ILE A 132 6.95 -1.04 8.24
C ILE A 132 8.01 -0.05 8.71
N GLY A 133 7.90 1.21 8.25
CA GLY A 133 8.71 2.33 8.72
C GLY A 133 10.15 2.34 8.23
N ALA A 134 10.99 3.03 8.99
CA ALA A 134 12.40 3.22 8.70
C ALA A 134 13.24 1.96 8.96
N PHE A 135 14.45 1.98 8.44
CA PHE A 135 15.48 1.00 8.76
C PHE A 135 16.27 1.46 9.99
N PHE A 136 16.52 0.55 10.92
CA PHE A 136 17.24 0.78 12.16
C PHE A 136 18.54 -0.04 12.19
N SER A 137 19.58 0.53 12.78
CA SER A 137 20.77 -0.24 13.16
C SER A 137 20.42 -1.22 14.29
N GLU A 138 21.31 -2.16 14.55
CA GLU A 138 21.12 -3.12 15.66
C GLU A 138 21.01 -2.40 17.03
N SER A 139 21.86 -1.39 17.28
CA SER A 139 21.81 -0.61 18.52
C SER A 139 20.50 0.16 18.66
N GLN A 140 20.02 0.78 17.59
CA GLN A 140 18.73 1.49 17.59
C GLN A 140 17.55 0.53 17.82
N ARG A 141 17.58 -0.65 17.18
CA ARG A 141 16.59 -1.71 17.42
C ARG A 141 16.54 -2.10 18.89
N ASP A 142 17.71 -2.33 19.53
CA ASP A 142 17.79 -2.75 20.93
C ASP A 142 17.26 -1.68 21.89
N GLU A 143 17.54 -0.40 21.63
CA GLU A 143 16.99 0.72 22.40
C GLU A 143 15.45 0.79 22.26
N LEU A 144 14.95 0.70 21.02
CA LEU A 144 13.50 0.73 20.74
C LEU A 144 12.79 -0.48 21.34
N GLN A 145 13.40 -1.66 21.29
CA GLN A 145 12.84 -2.89 21.86
C GLN A 145 12.74 -2.80 23.40
N LYS A 146 13.71 -2.18 24.07
CA LYS A 146 13.67 -1.93 25.52
C LYS A 146 12.57 -0.95 25.90
N ALA A 147 12.40 0.11 25.13
CA ALA A 147 11.37 1.11 25.36
C ALA A 147 9.95 0.57 25.03
N ASN A 148 9.85 -0.35 24.10
CA ASN A 148 8.59 -0.92 23.60
C ASN A 148 8.65 -2.45 23.58
N PRO A 149 8.43 -3.15 24.71
CA PRO A 149 8.63 -4.61 24.81
C PRO A 149 7.74 -5.44 23.87
N ASP A 150 6.59 -4.90 23.48
CA ASP A 150 5.63 -5.57 22.58
C ASP A 150 5.98 -5.42 21.10
N TRP A 151 6.91 -4.53 20.75
CA TRP A 151 7.33 -4.39 19.36
C TRP A 151 8.12 -5.63 18.92
N ARG A 152 8.04 -5.92 17.64
CA ARG A 152 8.82 -6.97 16.99
C ARG A 152 9.62 -6.37 15.85
N PHE A 153 10.83 -6.87 15.64
CA PHE A 153 11.70 -6.42 14.57
C PHE A 153 12.22 -7.61 13.78
N VAL A 154 12.42 -7.40 12.48
CA VAL A 154 13.08 -8.36 11.57
C VAL A 154 14.18 -7.65 10.81
N GLU A 155 15.22 -8.39 10.47
CA GLU A 155 16.23 -7.95 9.52
C GLU A 155 15.61 -7.92 8.12
N ASP A 156 15.81 -6.84 7.37
CA ASP A 156 15.18 -6.63 6.07
C ASP A 156 16.25 -6.48 4.97
N ALA A 157 16.58 -7.59 4.36
CA ALA A 157 17.39 -7.69 3.15
C ALA A 157 18.77 -6.98 3.22
N GLY A 158 19.49 -7.09 4.33
CA GLY A 158 20.81 -6.49 4.54
C GLY A 158 20.80 -4.97 4.74
N ARG A 159 19.62 -4.34 4.80
CA ARG A 159 19.46 -2.88 4.96
C ARG A 159 19.31 -2.44 6.41
N GLY A 160 19.20 -3.38 7.35
CA GLY A 160 18.98 -3.15 8.76
C GLY A 160 17.67 -3.74 9.26
N TYR A 161 17.27 -3.36 10.46
CA TYR A 161 16.10 -3.87 11.14
C TYR A 161 14.87 -3.00 10.90
N ARG A 162 13.71 -3.63 10.73
CA ARG A 162 12.42 -2.92 10.64
C ARG A 162 11.43 -3.50 11.64
N ARG A 163 10.57 -2.61 12.18
CA ARG A 163 9.41 -3.04 12.97
C ARG A 163 8.47 -3.85 12.08
N VAL A 164 7.89 -4.92 12.65
CA VAL A 164 6.84 -5.70 11.99
C VAL A 164 5.51 -5.56 12.71
N VAL A 165 4.44 -5.57 11.92
CA VAL A 165 3.05 -5.54 12.38
C VAL A 165 2.27 -6.72 11.81
N ALA A 166 1.05 -6.94 12.33
CA ALA A 166 0.13 -7.95 11.81
C ALA A 166 -0.12 -7.76 10.30
N SER A 167 -0.23 -8.86 9.58
CA SER A 167 -0.52 -8.87 8.15
C SER A 167 -1.47 -10.04 7.82
N PRO A 168 -2.77 -9.89 8.10
CA PRO A 168 -3.77 -10.92 7.84
C PRO A 168 -4.02 -11.08 6.33
N GLU A 169 -4.53 -12.24 5.95
CA GLU A 169 -4.90 -12.55 4.58
C GLU A 169 -6.16 -11.76 4.16
N PRO A 170 -6.14 -11.05 3.02
CA PRO A 170 -7.32 -10.33 2.52
C PRO A 170 -8.39 -11.31 2.03
N LYS A 171 -9.65 -11.04 2.40
CA LYS A 171 -10.79 -11.90 2.03
C LYS A 171 -11.72 -11.27 1.01
N ARG A 172 -11.89 -9.94 1.07
CA ARG A 172 -12.77 -9.19 0.18
C ARG A 172 -12.35 -7.72 0.08
N ILE A 173 -12.43 -7.16 -1.12
CA ILE A 173 -12.28 -5.72 -1.36
C ILE A 173 -13.65 -5.06 -1.28
N VAL A 174 -13.88 -4.24 -0.26
CA VAL A 174 -15.23 -3.68 0.00
C VAL A 174 -15.67 -2.78 -1.16
N GLU A 175 -14.79 -1.94 -1.68
CA GLU A 175 -15.06 -0.99 -2.75
C GLU A 175 -14.84 -1.56 -4.17
N ALA A 176 -14.62 -2.87 -4.34
CA ALA A 176 -14.46 -3.47 -5.68
C ALA A 176 -15.61 -3.15 -6.66
N PRO A 177 -16.90 -3.11 -6.23
CA PRO A 177 -17.99 -2.69 -7.12
C PRO A 177 -17.86 -1.24 -7.59
N ALA A 178 -17.43 -0.32 -6.72
CA ALA A 178 -17.23 1.10 -7.07
C ALA A 178 -16.03 1.26 -8.01
N ILE A 179 -14.93 0.56 -7.74
CA ILE A 179 -13.75 0.52 -8.63
C ILE A 179 -14.15 0.04 -10.03
N LYS A 180 -14.91 -1.05 -10.11
CA LYS A 180 -15.41 -1.59 -11.39
C LYS A 180 -16.29 -0.58 -12.16
N ALA A 181 -17.18 0.11 -11.46
CA ALA A 181 -18.03 1.14 -12.07
C ALA A 181 -17.20 2.31 -12.63
N LEU A 182 -16.17 2.76 -11.92
CA LEU A 182 -15.27 3.83 -12.37
C LEU A 182 -14.46 3.41 -13.62
N ILE A 183 -13.98 2.17 -13.67
CA ILE A 183 -13.29 1.64 -14.85
C ILE A 183 -14.22 1.67 -16.06
N GLN A 184 -15.48 1.23 -15.91
CA GLN A 184 -16.48 1.24 -16.97
C GLN A 184 -16.79 2.67 -17.47
N GLN A 185 -16.61 3.68 -16.63
CA GLN A 185 -16.71 5.10 -17.01
C GLN A 185 -15.40 5.67 -17.60
N GLY A 186 -14.40 4.84 -17.82
CA GLY A 186 -13.14 5.22 -18.47
C GLY A 186 -12.10 5.86 -17.55
N PHE A 187 -12.25 5.79 -16.21
CA PHE A 187 -11.24 6.27 -15.29
C PHE A 187 -10.06 5.30 -15.18
N VAL A 188 -8.87 5.86 -14.97
CA VAL A 188 -7.74 5.11 -14.39
C VAL A 188 -7.93 5.12 -12.88
N VAL A 189 -8.09 3.96 -12.26
CA VAL A 189 -8.41 3.87 -10.83
C VAL A 189 -7.17 3.51 -10.03
N ILE A 190 -6.90 4.28 -8.96
CA ILE A 190 -5.92 3.92 -7.93
C ILE A 190 -6.72 3.38 -6.74
N GLY A 191 -6.58 2.10 -6.42
CA GLY A 191 -7.33 1.45 -5.34
C GLY A 191 -6.49 0.47 -4.53
N ALA A 192 -7.01 -0.02 -3.42
CA ALA A 192 -6.35 -0.95 -2.51
C ALA A 192 -4.92 -0.52 -2.11
N GLY A 193 -4.69 0.80 -2.01
CA GLY A 193 -3.40 1.36 -1.62
C GLY A 193 -2.94 0.83 -0.27
N GLY A 194 -1.64 0.49 -0.15
CA GLY A 194 -1.06 -0.11 1.05
C GLY A 194 -1.56 -1.52 1.38
N GLY A 195 -2.28 -2.16 0.45
CA GLY A 195 -2.98 -3.41 0.68
C GLY A 195 -4.43 -3.23 1.16
N GLY A 196 -4.91 -1.99 1.28
CA GLY A 196 -6.23 -1.64 1.80
C GLY A 196 -6.29 -1.44 3.30
N ILE A 197 -7.30 -0.71 3.76
CA ILE A 197 -7.57 -0.49 5.19
C ILE A 197 -8.19 -1.77 5.75
N PRO A 198 -7.52 -2.44 6.71
CA PRO A 198 -8.03 -3.70 7.23
C PRO A 198 -9.28 -3.50 8.08
N VAL A 199 -10.34 -4.23 7.76
CA VAL A 199 -11.60 -4.23 8.50
C VAL A 199 -12.07 -5.66 8.77
N VAL A 200 -12.78 -5.85 9.89
CA VAL A 200 -13.48 -7.09 10.20
C VAL A 200 -14.99 -6.83 10.23
N ARG A 201 -15.79 -7.84 9.93
CA ARG A 201 -17.23 -7.75 10.14
C ARG A 201 -17.59 -8.10 11.58
N THR A 202 -18.39 -7.24 12.19
CA THR A 202 -19.01 -7.52 13.49
C THR A 202 -20.19 -8.48 13.33
N GLU A 203 -20.71 -9.01 14.43
CA GLU A 203 -21.91 -9.85 14.42
C GLU A 203 -23.15 -9.07 13.93
N ALA A 204 -23.17 -7.75 14.11
CA ALA A 204 -24.23 -6.87 13.59
C ALA A 204 -24.09 -6.61 12.07
N GLY A 205 -22.99 -7.03 11.45
CA GLY A 205 -22.70 -6.82 10.03
C GLY A 205 -21.96 -5.52 9.71
N ASP A 206 -21.61 -4.72 10.72
CA ASP A 206 -20.85 -3.48 10.55
C ASP A 206 -19.37 -3.76 10.29
N TYR A 207 -18.69 -2.83 9.62
CA TYR A 207 -17.24 -2.86 9.48
C TYR A 207 -16.57 -2.16 10.67
N GLN A 208 -15.57 -2.81 11.23
CA GLN A 208 -14.71 -2.26 12.28
C GLN A 208 -13.25 -2.38 11.83
N SER A 209 -12.51 -1.28 11.89
CA SER A 209 -11.06 -1.27 11.58
C SER A 209 -10.28 -2.09 12.61
N VAL A 210 -9.18 -2.69 12.16
CA VAL A 210 -8.22 -3.43 12.99
C VAL A 210 -6.79 -2.99 12.69
N ASP A 211 -5.91 -3.07 13.69
CA ASP A 211 -4.52 -2.64 13.56
C ASP A 211 -3.67 -3.69 12.85
N ALA A 212 -3.56 -3.53 11.54
CA ALA A 212 -2.76 -4.37 10.66
C ALA A 212 -2.32 -3.61 9.40
N VAL A 213 -1.40 -4.18 8.64
CA VAL A 213 -1.04 -3.73 7.28
C VAL A 213 -1.06 -4.95 6.37
N ILE A 214 -2.02 -5.00 5.48
CA ILE A 214 -2.22 -6.13 4.57
C ILE A 214 -1.11 -6.15 3.50
N ASP A 215 -0.73 -7.31 3.03
CA ASP A 215 0.20 -7.43 1.92
C ASP A 215 -0.43 -6.93 0.61
N LYS A 216 0.23 -5.97 -0.07
CA LYS A 216 -0.31 -5.38 -1.28
C LYS A 216 -0.46 -6.37 -2.43
N ASP A 217 0.46 -7.34 -2.55
CA ASP A 217 0.43 -8.28 -3.66
C ASP A 217 -0.76 -9.24 -3.52
N LEU A 218 -1.06 -9.68 -2.29
CA LEU A 218 -2.25 -10.47 -1.99
C LEU A 218 -3.53 -9.67 -2.25
N SER A 219 -3.61 -8.43 -1.77
CA SER A 219 -4.78 -7.56 -2.02
C SER A 219 -4.93 -7.21 -3.49
N THR A 220 -3.82 -6.98 -4.21
CA THR A 220 -3.87 -6.70 -5.64
C THR A 220 -4.38 -7.93 -6.43
N ALA A 221 -3.92 -9.13 -6.09
CA ALA A 221 -4.41 -10.37 -6.71
C ALA A 221 -5.90 -10.60 -6.42
N LEU A 222 -6.35 -10.30 -5.18
CA LEU A 222 -7.75 -10.37 -4.81
C LEU A 222 -8.59 -9.35 -5.60
N LEU A 223 -8.14 -8.09 -5.67
CA LEU A 223 -8.81 -7.05 -6.44
C LEU A 223 -8.91 -7.44 -7.93
N ALA A 224 -7.80 -7.89 -8.54
CA ALA A 224 -7.78 -8.32 -9.94
C ALA A 224 -8.83 -9.42 -10.21
N ARG A 225 -8.94 -10.39 -9.30
CA ARG A 225 -9.95 -11.44 -9.38
C ARG A 225 -11.38 -10.89 -9.27
N GLU A 226 -11.65 -10.00 -8.29
CA GLU A 226 -12.99 -9.47 -8.03
C GLU A 226 -13.50 -8.53 -9.12
N ILE A 227 -12.61 -7.78 -9.78
CA ILE A 227 -12.97 -6.92 -10.91
C ILE A 227 -12.89 -7.64 -12.26
N HIS A 228 -12.46 -8.91 -12.29
CA HIS A 228 -12.27 -9.72 -13.51
C HIS A 228 -11.22 -9.10 -14.45
N ALA A 229 -10.05 -8.75 -13.91
CA ALA A 229 -8.94 -8.26 -14.72
C ALA A 229 -8.37 -9.39 -15.62
N ASP A 230 -7.94 -9.01 -16.81
CA ASP A 230 -7.33 -9.91 -17.78
C ASP A 230 -5.84 -10.12 -17.49
N ILE A 231 -5.16 -9.09 -16.98
CA ILE A 231 -3.72 -9.08 -16.73
C ILE A 231 -3.42 -8.52 -15.33
N LEU A 232 -2.53 -9.20 -14.62
CA LEU A 232 -1.94 -8.73 -13.36
C LEU A 232 -0.43 -8.52 -13.54
N VAL A 233 0.03 -7.28 -13.31
CA VAL A 233 1.45 -6.90 -13.36
C VAL A 233 1.91 -6.55 -11.95
N ILE A 234 2.92 -7.25 -11.45
CA ILE A 234 3.56 -6.93 -10.17
C ILE A 234 4.97 -6.41 -10.45
N THR A 235 5.19 -5.12 -10.20
CA THR A 235 6.53 -4.54 -10.34
C THR A 235 7.43 -5.01 -9.21
N THR A 236 8.60 -5.52 -9.56
CA THR A 236 9.57 -6.06 -8.61
C THR A 236 10.99 -5.57 -8.92
N GLY A 237 11.84 -5.50 -7.90
CA GLY A 237 13.26 -5.16 -8.04
C GLY A 237 14.16 -6.34 -8.43
N VAL A 238 13.59 -7.52 -8.74
CA VAL A 238 14.34 -8.72 -9.14
C VAL A 238 13.92 -9.16 -10.54
N GLU A 239 14.86 -9.70 -11.30
CA GLU A 239 14.61 -10.12 -12.70
C GLU A 239 13.70 -11.33 -12.83
N LYS A 240 13.67 -12.20 -11.82
CA LYS A 240 12.96 -13.49 -11.90
C LYS A 240 12.27 -13.80 -10.56
N VAL A 241 11.12 -14.46 -10.66
CA VAL A 241 10.48 -15.11 -9.51
C VAL A 241 11.27 -16.38 -9.19
N CYS A 242 11.77 -16.48 -7.96
CA CYS A 242 12.57 -17.60 -7.51
C CYS A 242 11.74 -18.50 -6.60
N ILE A 243 11.74 -19.81 -6.86
CA ILE A 243 11.35 -20.83 -5.89
C ILE A 243 12.56 -21.14 -4.99
N HIS A 244 12.32 -21.27 -3.69
CA HIS A 244 13.37 -21.48 -2.68
C HIS A 244 14.41 -20.34 -2.62
N PHE A 245 13.92 -19.09 -2.68
CA PHE A 245 14.78 -17.90 -2.57
C PHE A 245 15.69 -17.97 -1.33
N GLY A 246 17.00 -17.77 -1.53
CA GLY A 246 18.00 -17.82 -0.45
C GLY A 246 18.50 -19.22 -0.06
N LYS A 247 18.15 -20.26 -0.83
CA LYS A 247 18.66 -21.65 -0.66
C LYS A 247 19.54 -22.06 -1.81
#